data_ace47c1e1f327ee77849dc453fa344c5
#
_entry.id   ace47c1e1f327ee77849dc453fa344c5
#
_cell.length_a   1.000
_cell.length_b   1.000
_cell.length_c   1.000
_cell.angle_alpha   90.00
_cell.angle_beta   90.00
_cell.angle_gamma   90.00
#
_symmetry.space_group_name_H-M   'P 1'
#
loop_
_entity.id
_entity.type
_entity.pdbx_description
1 polymer ?
#
loop_
_entity_poly.entity_id
_entity_poly.type
_entity_poly.pdbx_seq_one_letter_code
_entity_poly.pdbx_strand_id
1 'polypeptide(L)'
;MTGVGQDAAPGWYPDPAGAPGMVRWWSGTEWSDVMMPAGPGVEVHRVAARPAGHEPAAPEVPPAPAGRRSHARLWVAAGAVLVLLVAAVVAVLGTGPDGDDASATALDPGIAPVPAPGEPFPPGTVRIIDEVAGISYPYLGEGWSEFDLGRQLETTATAGQYFTTQEATPDGGIFISQCTSGPVAEGYGWAGPSTLQSTVTTLAASVRANYYPGPNTIEVRRDEPRTVDGRPAHLLEFQLSWDVEGYDASGERAALLLVDVGRPAPALLYVSIPNTHAELYGVIDRVITDVDVL
;
A
#
# COMPACT_ATOMS: atom_id res chain seq x y z
N MET A 1 17.57 -26.77 -4.50
CA MET A 1 16.98 -26.02 -5.62
C MET A 1 15.71 -26.74 -6.04
N THR A 2 14.57 -26.36 -5.50
CA THR A 2 13.25 -26.92 -5.88
C THR A 2 12.73 -26.12 -7.08
N GLY A 3 13.10 -26.59 -8.27
CA GLY A 3 12.61 -26.00 -9.51
C GLY A 3 11.15 -26.39 -9.75
N VAL A 4 10.34 -25.43 -10.18
CA VAL A 4 9.02 -25.68 -10.78
C VAL A 4 9.25 -26.57 -11.99
N GLY A 5 8.54 -27.71 -12.09
CA GLY A 5 8.68 -28.64 -13.22
C GLY A 5 8.29 -27.96 -14.55
N GLN A 6 8.84 -28.43 -15.66
CA GLN A 6 8.57 -27.89 -17.01
C GLN A 6 7.08 -27.98 -17.44
N ASP A 7 6.27 -28.72 -16.70
CA ASP A 7 4.82 -28.87 -16.93
C ASP A 7 3.95 -28.00 -16.02
N ALA A 8 4.53 -27.07 -15.27
CA ALA A 8 3.78 -26.19 -14.38
C ALA A 8 3.01 -25.13 -15.17
N ALA A 9 1.75 -24.91 -14.83
CA ALA A 9 0.93 -23.87 -15.44
C ALA A 9 1.50 -22.47 -15.17
N PRO A 10 1.31 -21.50 -16.07
CA PRO A 10 1.64 -20.11 -15.77
C PRO A 10 0.97 -19.63 -14.48
N GLY A 11 1.70 -18.91 -13.63
CA GLY A 11 1.16 -18.46 -12.36
C GLY A 11 2.23 -17.97 -11.38
N TRP A 12 1.78 -17.53 -10.21
CA TRP A 12 2.67 -17.12 -9.12
C TRP A 12 3.11 -18.33 -8.31
N TYR A 13 4.39 -18.46 -8.10
CA TYR A 13 5.02 -19.52 -7.31
C TYR A 13 5.96 -18.91 -6.27
N PRO A 14 6.26 -19.60 -5.16
CA PRO A 14 7.31 -19.16 -4.25
C PRO A 14 8.60 -18.86 -5.01
N ASP A 15 9.28 -17.76 -4.65
CA ASP A 15 10.49 -17.33 -5.36
C ASP A 15 11.54 -18.45 -5.37
N PRO A 16 12.03 -18.88 -6.54
CA PRO A 16 13.02 -19.95 -6.65
C PRO A 16 14.38 -19.58 -6.04
N ALA A 17 14.67 -18.29 -5.86
CA ALA A 17 15.86 -17.82 -5.15
C ALA A 17 15.72 -17.90 -3.63
N GLY A 18 14.53 -18.26 -3.12
CA GLY A 18 14.30 -18.56 -1.70
C GLY A 18 14.10 -17.33 -0.82
N ALA A 19 13.73 -16.19 -1.37
CA ALA A 19 13.36 -15.02 -0.57
C ALA A 19 12.08 -15.32 0.23
N PRO A 20 12.11 -15.27 1.58
CA PRO A 20 10.95 -15.58 2.40
C PRO A 20 9.78 -14.67 2.11
N GLY A 21 8.58 -15.24 1.93
CA GLY A 21 7.36 -14.48 1.67
C GLY A 21 7.27 -13.83 0.28
N MET A 22 8.23 -14.07 -0.61
CA MET A 22 8.22 -13.56 -1.97
C MET A 22 7.71 -14.60 -2.96
N VAL A 23 6.97 -14.15 -3.96
CA VAL A 23 6.54 -14.95 -5.10
C VAL A 23 7.08 -14.35 -6.40
N ARG A 24 7.27 -15.22 -7.38
CA ARG A 24 7.74 -14.86 -8.72
C ARG A 24 6.81 -15.48 -9.76
N TRP A 25 6.55 -14.76 -10.82
CA TRP A 25 5.70 -15.24 -11.90
C TRP A 25 6.45 -16.25 -12.77
N TRP A 26 5.81 -17.39 -13.01
CA TRP A 26 6.22 -18.40 -13.98
C TRP A 26 5.34 -18.28 -15.23
N SER A 27 5.94 -18.10 -16.40
CA SER A 27 5.23 -17.96 -17.68
C SER A 27 4.78 -19.30 -18.31
N GLY A 28 5.21 -20.42 -17.72
CA GLY A 28 5.13 -21.76 -18.33
C GLY A 28 6.46 -22.21 -18.95
N THR A 29 7.38 -21.27 -19.22
CA THR A 29 8.69 -21.55 -19.84
C THR A 29 9.86 -20.89 -19.12
N GLU A 30 9.64 -19.71 -18.53
CA GLU A 30 10.69 -18.93 -17.87
C GLU A 30 10.13 -18.15 -16.66
N TRP A 31 11.04 -17.81 -15.74
CA TRP A 31 10.74 -16.96 -14.60
C TRP A 31 10.82 -15.49 -15.01
N SER A 32 9.83 -14.71 -14.59
CA SER A 32 9.86 -13.25 -14.71
C SER A 32 10.94 -12.65 -13.81
N ASP A 33 11.46 -11.49 -14.17
CA ASP A 33 12.36 -10.71 -13.30
C ASP A 33 11.60 -10.01 -12.16
N VAL A 34 10.26 -10.00 -12.22
CA VAL A 34 9.39 -9.38 -11.23
C VAL A 34 9.17 -10.34 -10.07
N MET A 35 9.52 -9.91 -8.86
CA MET A 35 9.17 -10.52 -7.59
C MET A 35 8.16 -9.62 -6.87
N MET A 36 7.25 -10.23 -6.12
CA MET A 36 6.32 -9.50 -5.25
C MET A 36 6.11 -10.26 -3.95
N PRO A 37 5.74 -9.58 -2.85
CA PRO A 37 5.31 -10.26 -1.63
C PRO A 37 4.10 -11.15 -1.89
N ALA A 38 4.09 -12.34 -1.29
CA ALA A 38 2.91 -13.17 -1.23
C ALA A 38 1.90 -12.48 -0.30
N GLY A 39 0.88 -11.83 -0.87
CA GLY A 39 -0.14 -11.11 -0.14
C GLY A 39 -1.55 -11.64 -0.42
N PRO A 40 -2.58 -11.10 0.28
CA PRO A 40 -3.97 -11.44 0.02
C PRO A 40 -4.30 -11.19 -1.47
N GLY A 41 -4.91 -12.19 -2.12
CA GLY A 41 -5.27 -12.11 -3.54
C GLY A 41 -4.21 -12.61 -4.53
N VAL A 42 -3.01 -12.97 -4.08
CA VAL A 42 -2.06 -13.68 -4.92
C VAL A 42 -2.30 -15.19 -4.78
N GLU A 43 -2.92 -15.79 -5.78
CA GLU A 43 -3.08 -17.25 -5.82
C GLU A 43 -1.70 -17.89 -6.08
N VAL A 44 -1.05 -18.34 -4.98
CA VAL A 44 0.26 -18.97 -5.05
C VAL A 44 0.09 -20.45 -5.35
N HIS A 45 0.54 -20.89 -6.51
CA HIS A 45 0.58 -22.29 -6.88
C HIS A 45 1.57 -23.06 -6.01
N ARG A 46 1.13 -24.13 -5.37
CA ARG A 46 2.01 -25.04 -4.64
C ARG A 46 2.69 -25.97 -5.63
N VAL A 47 4.02 -26.01 -5.61
CA VAL A 47 4.76 -27.08 -6.29
C VAL A 47 4.34 -28.40 -5.66
N ALA A 48 3.67 -29.28 -6.41
CA ALA A 48 3.34 -30.60 -5.93
C ALA A 48 4.63 -31.34 -5.55
N ALA A 49 4.82 -31.60 -4.27
CA ALA A 49 5.94 -32.42 -3.81
C ALA A 49 5.81 -33.80 -4.44
N ARG A 50 6.78 -34.21 -5.25
CA ARG A 50 6.87 -35.56 -5.79
C ARG A 50 6.94 -36.52 -4.59
N PRO A 51 6.13 -37.57 -4.50
CA PRO A 51 6.21 -38.51 -3.38
C PRO A 51 7.61 -39.13 -3.38
N ALA A 52 8.37 -38.87 -2.32
CA ALA A 52 9.64 -39.51 -2.07
C ALA A 52 9.37 -41.00 -1.85
N GLY A 53 10.05 -41.84 -2.63
CA GLY A 53 9.99 -43.30 -2.49
C GLY A 53 10.38 -43.71 -1.07
N HIS A 54 9.73 -44.74 -0.58
CA HIS A 54 9.97 -45.39 0.70
C HIS A 54 11.46 -45.75 0.86
N GLU A 55 12.09 -45.19 1.88
CA GLU A 55 13.36 -45.64 2.41
C GLU A 55 13.09 -46.17 3.84
N PRO A 56 13.69 -47.35 4.23
CA PRO A 56 13.27 -48.05 5.46
C PRO A 56 13.75 -47.31 6.69
N ALA A 57 12.89 -47.32 7.71
CA ALA A 57 13.05 -46.70 9.02
C ALA A 57 14.28 -47.19 9.77
N ALA A 58 15.11 -46.23 10.25
CA ALA A 58 16.10 -46.47 11.29
C ALA A 58 15.46 -46.22 12.69
N PRO A 59 15.90 -46.92 13.76
CA PRO A 59 15.19 -46.93 15.02
C PRO A 59 15.28 -45.61 15.82
N GLU A 60 14.15 -45.24 16.41
CA GLU A 60 13.95 -44.08 17.26
C GLU A 60 14.81 -44.14 18.53
N VAL A 61 15.55 -43.06 18.81
CA VAL A 61 16.17 -42.79 20.12
C VAL A 61 15.34 -41.66 20.77
N PRO A 62 14.83 -41.84 22.00
CA PRO A 62 14.01 -40.82 22.64
C PRO A 62 14.85 -39.60 23.06
N PRO A 63 14.37 -38.36 22.87
CA PRO A 63 15.08 -37.14 23.26
C PRO A 63 14.98 -36.91 24.78
N ALA A 64 16.11 -36.53 25.38
CA ALA A 64 16.21 -36.09 26.76
C ALA A 64 15.55 -34.72 26.97
N PRO A 65 14.96 -34.41 28.14
CA PRO A 65 14.26 -33.17 28.38
C PRO A 65 15.23 -31.98 28.52
N ALA A 66 15.12 -31.03 27.61
CA ALA A 66 15.85 -29.75 27.68
C ALA A 66 15.21 -28.81 28.71
N GLY A 67 15.97 -28.48 29.77
CA GLY A 67 15.57 -27.51 30.77
C GLY A 67 15.45 -26.09 30.20
N ARG A 68 14.27 -25.52 30.27
CA ARG A 68 14.00 -24.10 29.96
C ARG A 68 14.64 -23.24 31.06
N ARG A 69 15.71 -22.51 30.72
CA ARG A 69 16.18 -21.38 31.52
C ARG A 69 15.45 -20.12 31.03
N SER A 70 14.60 -19.60 31.93
CA SER A 70 13.83 -18.38 31.70
C SER A 70 14.75 -17.14 31.78
N HIS A 71 14.93 -16.43 30.68
CA HIS A 71 15.64 -15.15 30.62
C HIS A 71 14.73 -13.92 30.89
N ALA A 72 13.54 -14.14 31.48
CA ALA A 72 12.56 -13.09 31.74
C ALA A 72 13.01 -11.98 32.75
N ARG A 73 14.12 -12.21 33.49
CA ARG A 73 14.58 -11.25 34.50
C ARG A 73 15.55 -10.18 34.00
N LEU A 74 16.09 -10.31 32.81
CA LEU A 74 17.06 -9.34 32.25
C LEU A 74 16.39 -8.17 31.53
N TRP A 75 15.17 -8.31 31.05
CA TRP A 75 14.45 -7.24 30.32
C TRP A 75 13.77 -6.20 31.21
N VAL A 76 13.48 -6.54 32.47
CA VAL A 76 12.87 -5.60 33.42
C VAL A 76 13.87 -4.52 33.89
N ALA A 77 15.17 -4.84 33.94
CA ALA A 77 16.20 -3.91 34.36
C ALA A 77 16.55 -2.86 33.25
N ALA A 78 16.46 -3.25 31.98
CA ALA A 78 16.76 -2.35 30.86
C ALA A 78 15.65 -1.30 30.64
N GLY A 79 14.38 -1.64 30.88
CA GLY A 79 13.26 -0.70 30.75
C GLY A 79 13.25 0.42 31.81
N ALA A 80 13.67 0.11 33.03
CA ALA A 80 13.70 1.08 34.11
C ALA A 80 14.77 2.17 33.93
N VAL A 81 15.92 1.82 33.31
CA VAL A 81 16.99 2.78 33.04
C VAL A 81 16.62 3.76 31.92
N LEU A 82 15.89 3.28 30.89
CA LEU A 82 15.43 4.15 29.80
C LEU A 82 14.42 5.17 30.25
N VAL A 83 13.48 4.80 31.12
CA VAL A 83 12.45 5.73 31.66
C VAL A 83 13.10 6.82 32.54
N LEU A 84 14.12 6.49 33.31
CA LEU A 84 14.82 7.47 34.15
C LEU A 84 15.68 8.45 33.32
N LEU A 85 16.26 8.00 32.20
CA LEU A 85 17.00 8.89 31.29
C LEU A 85 16.07 9.87 30.57
N VAL A 86 14.89 9.45 30.14
CA VAL A 86 13.91 10.33 29.47
C VAL A 86 13.38 11.38 30.48
N ALA A 87 13.11 11.00 31.74
CA ALA A 87 12.67 11.92 32.78
C ALA A 87 13.74 12.96 33.12
N ALA A 88 15.04 12.61 33.09
CA ALA A 88 16.13 13.54 33.35
C ALA A 88 16.31 14.56 32.22
N VAL A 89 16.11 14.18 30.97
CA VAL A 89 16.19 15.09 29.80
C VAL A 89 15.05 16.10 29.82
N VAL A 90 13.82 15.70 30.18
CA VAL A 90 12.67 16.62 30.30
C VAL A 90 12.84 17.62 31.44
N ALA A 91 13.47 17.24 32.56
CA ALA A 91 13.71 18.13 33.70
C ALA A 91 14.80 19.18 33.46
N VAL A 92 15.76 18.91 32.55
CA VAL A 92 16.86 19.86 32.22
C VAL A 92 16.40 20.88 31.16
N LEU A 93 15.40 20.57 30.34
CA LEU A 93 14.88 21.47 29.30
C LEU A 93 13.74 22.38 29.76
N GLY A 94 13.27 22.23 31.03
CA GLY A 94 12.12 22.94 31.56
C GLY A 94 12.39 24.17 32.46
N THR A 95 13.66 24.57 32.64
CA THR A 95 14.01 25.73 33.50
C THR A 95 14.91 26.73 32.78
N GLY A 96 14.31 27.63 32.04
CA GLY A 96 14.96 28.82 31.53
C GLY A 96 14.05 30.04 31.75
N PRO A 97 14.55 31.18 32.22
CA PRO A 97 13.73 32.31 32.68
C PRO A 97 13.20 33.13 31.51
N ASP A 98 12.05 33.78 31.80
CA ASP A 98 11.41 34.78 30.97
C ASP A 98 12.35 35.87 30.52
N GLY A 99 12.36 36.17 29.24
CA GLY A 99 13.08 37.28 28.63
C GLY A 99 12.45 37.64 27.31
N ASP A 100 11.78 38.77 27.31
CA ASP A 100 11.15 39.40 26.16
C ASP A 100 12.10 39.65 24.99
N ASP A 101 11.50 39.74 23.82
CA ASP A 101 11.90 40.47 22.62
C ASP A 101 12.80 39.81 21.55
N ALA A 102 12.24 40.05 20.39
CA ALA A 102 12.87 40.15 19.06
C ALA A 102 12.74 38.94 18.15
N SER A 103 11.72 39.07 17.32
CA SER A 103 11.61 38.50 15.98
C SER A 103 12.96 38.43 15.26
N ALA A 104 13.48 37.24 15.10
CA ALA A 104 14.40 36.95 14.01
C ALA A 104 13.85 35.68 13.34
N THR A 105 13.12 35.87 12.28
CA THR A 105 12.71 34.83 11.35
C THR A 105 13.96 34.25 10.71
N ALA A 106 14.53 33.23 11.33
CA ALA A 106 15.44 32.33 10.62
C ALA A 106 14.60 31.52 9.68
N LEU A 107 14.64 31.83 8.39
CA LEU A 107 14.15 31.01 7.32
C LEU A 107 14.97 29.72 7.33
N ASP A 108 14.38 28.66 7.85
CA ASP A 108 14.86 27.30 7.64
C ASP A 108 14.58 26.94 6.16
N PRO A 109 15.61 26.70 5.33
CA PRO A 109 15.41 26.40 3.93
C PRO A 109 15.10 24.91 3.79
N GLY A 110 13.84 24.49 3.81
CA GLY A 110 13.59 23.17 3.28
C GLY A 110 12.32 22.41 3.58
N ILE A 111 11.39 22.89 4.38
CA ILE A 111 10.13 22.15 4.57
C ILE A 111 8.96 23.08 4.29
N ALA A 112 8.38 22.96 3.08
CA ALA A 112 7.09 23.56 2.84
C ALA A 112 6.06 22.89 3.77
N PRO A 113 5.30 23.65 4.58
CA PRO A 113 4.28 23.05 5.43
C PRO A 113 3.29 22.27 4.57
N VAL A 114 2.95 21.04 4.98
CA VAL A 114 1.88 20.27 4.34
C VAL A 114 0.62 21.13 4.35
N PRO A 115 0.00 21.45 3.20
CA PRO A 115 -1.18 22.28 3.16
C PRO A 115 -2.31 21.68 3.99
N ALA A 116 -3.07 22.55 4.66
CA ALA A 116 -4.20 22.12 5.47
C ALA A 116 -5.27 21.39 4.62
N PRO A 117 -6.04 20.46 5.19
CA PRO A 117 -7.12 19.78 4.48
C PRO A 117 -8.06 20.78 3.78
N GLY A 118 -8.29 20.61 2.48
CA GLY A 118 -9.15 21.48 1.68
C GLY A 118 -8.47 22.67 1.00
N GLU A 119 -7.21 23.00 1.34
CA GLU A 119 -6.47 24.00 0.56
C GLU A 119 -5.93 23.43 -0.76
N PRO A 120 -5.99 24.18 -1.87
CA PRO A 120 -5.40 23.74 -3.11
C PRO A 120 -3.87 23.63 -3.00
N PHE A 121 -3.27 22.80 -3.84
CA PHE A 121 -1.83 22.71 -3.90
C PHE A 121 -1.23 24.03 -4.39
N PRO A 122 -0.08 24.48 -3.84
CA PRO A 122 0.58 25.70 -4.29
C PRO A 122 0.96 25.63 -5.77
N PRO A 123 0.94 26.76 -6.50
CA PRO A 123 1.48 26.82 -7.85
C PRO A 123 2.92 26.31 -7.90
N GLY A 124 3.25 25.45 -8.86
CA GLY A 124 4.57 24.85 -9.01
C GLY A 124 4.82 23.60 -8.15
N THR A 125 3.78 23.06 -7.52
CA THR A 125 3.86 21.73 -6.86
C THR A 125 4.39 20.69 -7.86
N VAL A 126 5.37 19.89 -7.43
CA VAL A 126 5.89 18.77 -8.23
C VAL A 126 4.75 17.78 -8.50
N ARG A 127 4.70 17.26 -9.72
CA ARG A 127 3.63 16.35 -10.14
C ARG A 127 4.19 14.99 -10.53
N ILE A 128 3.43 13.97 -10.28
CA ILE A 128 3.57 12.66 -10.91
C ILE A 128 2.94 12.78 -12.29
N ILE A 129 3.70 12.42 -13.32
CA ILE A 129 3.26 12.42 -14.71
C ILE A 129 3.17 10.96 -15.15
N ASP A 130 1.95 10.45 -15.24
CA ASP A 130 1.69 9.10 -15.76
C ASP A 130 1.36 9.20 -17.25
N GLU A 131 2.40 9.21 -18.08
CA GLU A 131 2.25 9.27 -19.53
C GLU A 131 1.49 8.07 -20.10
N VAL A 132 1.58 6.91 -19.45
CA VAL A 132 0.91 5.67 -19.90
C VAL A 132 -0.59 5.76 -19.67
N ALA A 133 -1.02 6.22 -18.50
CA ALA A 133 -2.43 6.50 -18.21
C ALA A 133 -2.95 7.77 -18.89
N GLY A 134 -2.08 8.76 -19.12
CA GLY A 134 -2.45 10.05 -19.72
C GLY A 134 -3.02 11.04 -18.72
N ILE A 135 -2.57 10.99 -17.48
CA ILE A 135 -2.93 11.93 -16.41
C ILE A 135 -1.70 12.39 -15.63
N SER A 136 -1.83 13.52 -14.96
CA SER A 136 -0.88 13.94 -13.94
C SER A 136 -1.61 14.40 -12.68
N TYR A 137 -0.92 14.30 -11.53
CA TYR A 137 -1.46 14.68 -10.22
C TYR A 137 -0.32 15.05 -9.25
N PRO A 138 -0.62 15.75 -8.14
CA PRO A 138 0.42 16.23 -7.25
C PRO A 138 1.27 15.12 -6.62
N TYR A 139 2.57 15.34 -6.55
CA TYR A 139 3.45 14.64 -5.64
C TYR A 139 3.25 15.20 -4.23
N LEU A 140 2.98 14.34 -3.26
CA LEU A 140 2.53 14.72 -1.91
C LEU A 140 3.68 15.14 -0.98
N GLY A 141 4.92 14.97 -1.43
CA GLY A 141 6.09 15.52 -0.74
C GLY A 141 6.66 14.60 0.34
N GLU A 142 7.13 15.20 1.42
CA GLU A 142 7.85 14.48 2.48
C GLU A 142 7.02 13.33 3.08
N GLY A 143 7.67 12.21 3.32
CA GLY A 143 7.04 10.98 3.82
C GLY A 143 6.48 10.08 2.72
N TRP A 144 6.26 10.59 1.49
CA TRP A 144 5.82 9.80 0.36
C TRP A 144 7.01 9.40 -0.52
N SER A 145 7.05 8.14 -0.91
CA SER A 145 8.06 7.57 -1.81
C SER A 145 7.42 7.24 -3.15
N GLU A 146 8.22 7.21 -4.22
CA GLU A 146 7.77 6.71 -5.52
C GLU A 146 7.28 5.27 -5.39
N PHE A 147 6.18 4.94 -6.07
CA PHE A 147 5.57 3.61 -6.00
C PHE A 147 6.40 2.60 -6.80
N ASP A 148 7.07 1.69 -6.10
CA ASP A 148 7.96 0.66 -6.64
C ASP A 148 7.53 -0.78 -6.27
N LEU A 149 6.31 -0.95 -5.71
CA LEU A 149 5.80 -2.24 -5.25
C LEU A 149 5.24 -3.12 -6.39
N GLY A 150 5.51 -2.75 -7.63
CA GLY A 150 5.09 -3.49 -8.81
C GLY A 150 3.73 -3.05 -9.36
N ARG A 151 3.21 -3.79 -10.33
CA ARG A 151 1.97 -3.46 -11.01
C ARG A 151 0.76 -3.92 -10.21
N GLN A 152 -0.24 -3.05 -10.05
CA GLN A 152 -1.54 -3.39 -9.48
C GLN A 152 -2.38 -4.22 -10.46
N LEU A 153 -3.30 -5.04 -9.94
CA LEU A 153 -4.13 -5.94 -10.74
C LEU A 153 -5.07 -5.16 -11.69
N GLU A 154 -5.54 -4.02 -11.25
CA GLU A 154 -6.52 -3.19 -11.93
C GLU A 154 -5.94 -2.41 -13.12
N THR A 155 -4.60 -2.34 -13.22
CA THR A 155 -3.92 -1.51 -14.21
C THR A 155 -2.92 -2.31 -15.06
N THR A 156 -2.64 -1.85 -16.28
CA THR A 156 -1.62 -2.46 -17.15
C THR A 156 -0.20 -1.98 -16.83
N ALA A 157 -0.08 -0.81 -16.22
CA ALA A 157 1.12 -0.22 -15.65
C ALA A 157 0.70 0.57 -14.41
N THR A 158 1.59 0.73 -13.43
CA THR A 158 1.28 1.51 -12.22
C THR A 158 2.38 2.52 -11.99
N ALA A 159 1.99 3.78 -11.87
CA ALA A 159 2.81 4.88 -11.39
C ALA A 159 2.19 5.43 -10.10
N GLY A 160 2.97 6.16 -9.28
CA GLY A 160 2.40 6.78 -8.09
C GLY A 160 3.38 6.96 -6.95
N GLN A 161 2.80 7.05 -5.77
CA GLN A 161 3.51 7.29 -4.53
C GLN A 161 2.81 6.56 -3.38
N TYR A 162 3.59 6.20 -2.36
CA TYR A 162 3.10 5.49 -1.18
C TYR A 162 3.96 5.78 0.05
N PHE A 163 3.48 5.40 1.21
CA PHE A 163 4.30 5.19 2.40
C PHE A 163 3.76 4.01 3.21
N THR A 164 4.67 3.34 3.92
CA THR A 164 4.32 2.18 4.76
C THR A 164 3.68 2.68 6.06
N THR A 165 2.51 2.16 6.37
CA THR A 165 1.77 2.44 7.62
C THR A 165 1.93 1.33 8.65
N GLN A 166 2.24 0.12 8.20
CA GLN A 166 2.58 -1.03 9.05
C GLN A 166 3.62 -1.90 8.33
N GLU A 167 4.77 -2.15 8.97
CA GLU A 167 5.92 -2.87 8.39
C GLU A 167 5.72 -4.38 8.30
N ALA A 168 4.83 -4.95 9.12
CA ALA A 168 4.56 -6.37 9.12
C ALA A 168 3.09 -6.64 9.42
N THR A 169 2.38 -7.17 8.44
CA THR A 169 0.99 -7.61 8.56
C THR A 169 0.90 -9.11 8.88
N PRO A 170 -0.24 -9.62 9.41
CA PRO A 170 -0.40 -11.03 9.75
C PRO A 170 -0.17 -11.99 8.59
N ASP A 171 -0.39 -11.55 7.37
CA ASP A 171 -0.16 -12.30 6.14
C ASP A 171 1.27 -12.19 5.59
N GLY A 172 2.15 -11.48 6.30
CA GLY A 172 3.57 -11.38 5.99
C GLY A 172 3.93 -10.29 4.99
N GLY A 173 2.99 -9.38 4.68
CA GLY A 173 3.19 -8.20 3.84
C GLY A 173 3.45 -6.92 4.64
N ILE A 174 3.27 -5.80 3.96
CA ILE A 174 3.23 -4.45 4.52
C ILE A 174 1.84 -3.85 4.31
N PHE A 175 1.43 -2.89 5.14
CA PHE A 175 0.24 -2.09 4.89
C PHE A 175 0.66 -0.66 4.55
N ILE A 176 0.00 -0.06 3.55
CA ILE A 176 0.45 1.21 2.97
C ILE A 176 -0.70 2.21 2.86
N SER A 177 -0.34 3.48 2.86
CA SER A 177 -1.14 4.55 2.24
C SER A 177 -0.61 4.76 0.82
N GLN A 178 -1.50 4.97 -0.14
CA GLN A 178 -1.08 5.08 -1.53
C GLN A 178 -1.89 6.11 -2.33
N CYS A 179 -1.25 6.65 -3.35
CA CYS A 179 -1.87 7.43 -4.41
C CYS A 179 -1.24 6.97 -5.72
N THR A 180 -1.94 6.12 -6.46
CA THR A 180 -1.42 5.41 -7.64
C THR A 180 -2.31 5.59 -8.84
N SER A 181 -1.76 5.48 -10.04
CA SER A 181 -2.49 5.56 -11.29
C SER A 181 -2.04 4.52 -12.30
N GLY A 182 -2.84 4.34 -13.34
CA GLY A 182 -2.49 3.50 -14.47
C GLY A 182 -3.64 3.36 -15.45
N PRO A 183 -3.38 2.91 -16.70
CA PRO A 183 -4.44 2.52 -17.61
C PRO A 183 -5.15 1.27 -17.07
N VAL A 184 -6.47 1.28 -17.08
CA VAL A 184 -7.27 0.13 -16.62
C VAL A 184 -6.96 -1.11 -17.46
N ALA A 185 -6.73 -2.23 -16.78
CA ALA A 185 -6.54 -3.53 -17.43
C ALA A 185 -7.87 -4.03 -18.07
N GLU A 186 -7.75 -4.99 -18.98
CA GLU A 186 -8.94 -5.65 -19.53
C GLU A 186 -9.71 -6.44 -18.46
N GLY A 187 -11.00 -6.64 -18.68
CA GLY A 187 -11.84 -7.47 -17.79
C GLY A 187 -12.70 -6.68 -16.80
N TYR A 188 -12.50 -5.38 -16.64
CA TYR A 188 -13.29 -4.54 -15.72
C TYR A 188 -14.54 -3.89 -16.37
N GLY A 189 -14.90 -4.30 -17.58
CA GLY A 189 -16.15 -3.90 -18.23
C GLY A 189 -16.12 -2.53 -18.91
N TRP A 190 -14.94 -1.95 -19.17
CA TRP A 190 -14.82 -0.73 -19.92
C TRP A 190 -15.29 -0.89 -21.37
N ALA A 191 -16.24 -0.05 -21.80
CA ALA A 191 -16.77 -0.01 -23.14
C ALA A 191 -17.11 1.43 -23.58
N GLY A 192 -16.33 2.40 -23.07
CA GLY A 192 -16.50 3.82 -23.33
C GLY A 192 -17.18 4.58 -22.18
N PRO A 193 -17.38 5.93 -22.34
CA PRO A 193 -17.78 6.82 -21.25
C PRO A 193 -19.09 6.44 -20.55
N SER A 194 -20.02 5.78 -21.25
CA SER A 194 -21.30 5.31 -20.68
C SER A 194 -21.13 4.22 -19.62
N THR A 195 -19.95 3.58 -19.55
CA THR A 195 -19.63 2.50 -18.58
C THR A 195 -18.77 2.95 -17.42
N LEU A 196 -18.44 4.23 -17.30
CA LEU A 196 -17.57 4.76 -16.23
C LEU A 196 -18.00 4.29 -14.84
N GLN A 197 -19.29 4.47 -14.47
CA GLN A 197 -19.81 4.08 -13.16
C GLN A 197 -19.71 2.57 -12.93
N SER A 198 -20.16 1.75 -13.87
CA SER A 198 -20.11 0.29 -13.71
C SER A 198 -18.68 -0.23 -13.68
N THR A 199 -17.77 0.36 -14.46
CA THR A 199 -16.35 0.00 -14.47
C THR A 199 -15.69 0.35 -13.13
N VAL A 200 -15.88 1.58 -12.60
CA VAL A 200 -15.27 1.96 -11.31
C VAL A 200 -15.84 1.13 -10.16
N THR A 201 -17.11 0.73 -10.23
CA THR A 201 -17.71 -0.18 -9.23
C THR A 201 -17.04 -1.56 -9.26
N THR A 202 -16.75 -2.07 -10.46
CA THR A 202 -16.05 -3.37 -10.62
C THR A 202 -14.61 -3.26 -10.12
N LEU A 203 -13.92 -2.16 -10.42
CA LEU A 203 -12.58 -1.88 -9.89
C LEU A 203 -12.56 -1.81 -8.37
N ALA A 204 -13.53 -1.11 -7.76
CA ALA A 204 -13.66 -1.04 -6.30
C ALA A 204 -13.88 -2.40 -5.65
N ALA A 205 -14.66 -3.28 -6.29
CA ALA A 205 -14.83 -4.65 -5.82
C ALA A 205 -13.52 -5.45 -5.89
N SER A 206 -12.71 -5.25 -6.94
CA SER A 206 -11.39 -5.86 -7.10
C SER A 206 -10.42 -5.39 -6.02
N VAL A 207 -10.21 -4.09 -5.87
CA VAL A 207 -9.28 -3.56 -4.84
C VAL A 207 -9.69 -4.00 -3.44
N ARG A 208 -11.01 -4.02 -3.16
CA ARG A 208 -11.54 -4.48 -1.87
C ARG A 208 -11.21 -5.95 -1.59
N ALA A 209 -11.30 -6.79 -2.59
CA ALA A 209 -11.04 -8.23 -2.44
C ALA A 209 -9.55 -8.56 -2.35
N ASN A 210 -8.69 -7.76 -2.98
CA ASN A 210 -7.28 -8.09 -3.17
C ASN A 210 -6.32 -7.36 -2.21
N TYR A 211 -6.70 -6.17 -1.71
CA TYR A 211 -5.76 -5.33 -0.94
C TYR A 211 -6.17 -5.08 0.50
N TYR A 212 -7.35 -5.55 0.93
CA TYR A 212 -7.84 -5.27 2.27
C TYR A 212 -8.10 -6.51 3.10
N PRO A 213 -7.88 -6.42 4.43
CA PRO A 213 -8.20 -7.53 5.32
C PRO A 213 -9.68 -7.91 5.26
N GLY A 214 -9.95 -9.20 5.38
CA GLY A 214 -11.32 -9.70 5.39
C GLY A 214 -11.64 -10.58 6.60
N PRO A 215 -12.90 -10.60 7.06
CA PRO A 215 -14.05 -9.90 6.48
C PRO A 215 -14.04 -8.39 6.74
N ASN A 216 -14.55 -7.61 5.79
CA ASN A 216 -14.69 -6.17 5.93
C ASN A 216 -16.09 -5.69 5.48
N THR A 217 -16.49 -4.50 5.95
CA THR A 217 -17.71 -3.82 5.51
C THR A 217 -17.36 -2.59 4.70
N ILE A 218 -18.25 -2.17 3.80
CA ILE A 218 -18.08 -1.00 2.94
C ILE A 218 -19.23 -0.02 3.16
N GLU A 219 -18.90 1.26 3.30
CA GLU A 219 -19.82 2.40 3.29
C GLU A 219 -19.44 3.31 2.12
N VAL A 220 -20.32 3.43 1.12
CA VAL A 220 -20.11 4.36 -0.02
C VAL A 220 -20.35 5.77 0.46
N ARG A 221 -19.38 6.66 0.23
CA ARG A 221 -19.43 8.06 0.63
C ARG A 221 -19.78 8.97 -0.55
N ARG A 222 -19.19 8.71 -1.70
CA ARG A 222 -19.48 9.40 -2.97
C ARG A 222 -19.53 8.39 -4.11
N ASP A 223 -20.50 8.53 -4.98
CA ASP A 223 -20.65 7.77 -6.23
C ASP A 223 -21.26 8.75 -7.25
N GLU A 224 -20.41 9.49 -7.95
CA GLU A 224 -20.85 10.65 -8.72
C GLU A 224 -20.08 10.85 -10.02
N PRO A 225 -20.74 11.31 -11.08
CA PRO A 225 -20.07 11.73 -12.31
C PRO A 225 -19.21 12.97 -12.04
N ARG A 226 -18.08 13.01 -12.71
CA ARG A 226 -17.11 14.12 -12.67
C ARG A 226 -16.67 14.52 -14.06
N THR A 227 -15.99 15.65 -14.14
CA THR A 227 -15.29 16.11 -15.34
C THR A 227 -13.88 16.53 -14.94
N VAL A 228 -12.88 16.03 -15.66
CA VAL A 228 -11.47 16.38 -15.51
C VAL A 228 -11.00 16.95 -16.85
N ASP A 229 -10.63 18.23 -16.91
CA ASP A 229 -10.23 18.93 -18.14
C ASP A 229 -11.21 18.76 -19.31
N GLY A 230 -12.52 18.81 -19.02
CA GLY A 230 -13.56 18.57 -20.00
C GLY A 230 -13.78 17.12 -20.40
N ARG A 231 -13.03 16.17 -19.84
CA ARG A 231 -13.19 14.73 -20.06
C ARG A 231 -14.18 14.12 -19.08
N PRO A 232 -15.05 13.21 -19.53
CA PRO A 232 -15.94 12.48 -18.63
C PRO A 232 -15.13 11.64 -17.62
N ALA A 233 -15.57 11.67 -16.38
CA ALA A 233 -14.98 10.90 -15.30
C ALA A 233 -16.06 10.40 -14.33
N HIS A 234 -15.72 9.48 -13.46
CA HIS A 234 -16.58 9.01 -12.37
C HIS A 234 -15.75 8.79 -11.11
N LEU A 235 -16.22 9.33 -10.00
CA LEU A 235 -15.62 9.19 -8.69
C LEU A 235 -16.44 8.21 -7.84
N LEU A 236 -15.76 7.20 -7.31
CA LEU A 236 -16.29 6.33 -6.26
C LEU A 236 -15.39 6.42 -5.03
N GLU A 237 -15.91 6.96 -3.94
CA GLU A 237 -15.24 7.01 -2.64
C GLU A 237 -16.00 6.19 -1.62
N PHE A 238 -15.28 5.42 -0.82
CA PHE A 238 -15.85 4.57 0.19
C PHE A 238 -14.96 4.49 1.44
N GLN A 239 -15.59 4.11 2.55
CA GLN A 239 -14.94 3.74 3.80
C GLN A 239 -15.05 2.24 3.98
N LEU A 240 -13.93 1.57 4.25
CA LEU A 240 -13.89 0.19 4.70
C LEU A 240 -13.72 0.14 6.22
N SER A 241 -14.26 -0.91 6.84
CA SER A 241 -14.03 -1.22 8.25
C SER A 241 -13.90 -2.73 8.42
N TRP A 242 -12.94 -3.14 9.27
CA TRP A 242 -12.67 -4.54 9.61
C TRP A 242 -12.27 -4.66 11.07
N ASP A 243 -12.37 -5.89 11.60
CA ASP A 243 -11.88 -6.29 12.90
C ASP A 243 -11.03 -7.55 12.71
N VAL A 244 -9.78 -7.35 12.32
CA VAL A 244 -8.82 -8.43 12.01
C VAL A 244 -7.59 -8.22 12.87
N GLU A 245 -7.31 -9.19 13.75
CA GLU A 245 -6.18 -9.13 14.68
C GLU A 245 -4.85 -9.02 13.96
N GLY A 246 -3.96 -8.16 14.47
CA GLY A 246 -2.60 -7.95 13.97
C GLY A 246 -2.49 -6.87 12.89
N TYR A 247 -3.60 -6.27 12.46
CA TYR A 247 -3.56 -5.03 11.69
C TYR A 247 -3.67 -3.82 12.61
N ASP A 248 -2.79 -2.82 12.43
CA ASP A 248 -2.83 -1.57 13.19
C ASP A 248 -4.04 -0.72 12.79
N ALA A 249 -4.43 -0.77 11.52
CA ALA A 249 -5.63 -0.14 11.01
C ALA A 249 -6.85 -1.05 11.19
N SER A 250 -7.99 -0.46 11.52
CA SER A 250 -9.31 -1.12 11.56
C SER A 250 -10.26 -0.63 10.45
N GLY A 251 -9.74 0.13 9.51
CA GLY A 251 -10.48 0.66 8.38
C GLY A 251 -9.65 1.56 7.50
N GLU A 252 -10.20 1.91 6.35
CA GLU A 252 -9.50 2.72 5.35
C GLU A 252 -10.48 3.53 4.52
N ARG A 253 -10.12 4.79 4.23
CA ARG A 253 -10.82 5.61 3.24
C ARG A 253 -10.14 5.46 1.91
N ALA A 254 -10.90 5.08 0.88
CA ALA A 254 -10.42 4.88 -0.47
C ALA A 254 -11.26 5.63 -1.49
N ALA A 255 -10.62 6.14 -2.52
CA ALA A 255 -11.26 6.81 -3.65
C ALA A 255 -10.65 6.31 -4.97
N LEU A 256 -11.53 5.96 -5.91
CA LEU A 256 -11.20 5.61 -7.28
C LEU A 256 -11.80 6.67 -8.19
N LEU A 257 -10.95 7.40 -8.92
CA LEU A 257 -11.36 8.30 -9.98
C LEU A 257 -11.02 7.66 -11.33
N LEU A 258 -12.04 7.35 -12.11
CA LEU A 258 -11.90 6.80 -13.44
C LEU A 258 -12.14 7.91 -14.48
N VAL A 259 -11.17 8.15 -15.37
CA VAL A 259 -11.20 9.24 -16.34
C VAL A 259 -11.14 8.68 -17.77
N ASP A 260 -12.09 9.06 -18.61
CA ASP A 260 -11.99 8.82 -20.06
C ASP A 260 -11.01 9.82 -20.69
N VAL A 261 -9.77 9.45 -20.78
CA VAL A 261 -8.69 10.26 -21.36
C VAL A 261 -8.69 10.25 -22.90
N GLY A 262 -9.69 9.62 -23.55
CA GLY A 262 -9.78 9.49 -25.00
C GLY A 262 -8.81 8.45 -25.59
N ARG A 263 -8.29 7.54 -24.76
CA ARG A 263 -7.45 6.40 -25.13
C ARG A 263 -8.28 5.09 -25.11
N PRO A 264 -7.77 3.97 -25.64
CA PRO A 264 -8.49 2.69 -25.60
C PRO A 264 -8.87 2.24 -24.19
N ALA A 265 -7.99 2.47 -23.21
CA ALA A 265 -8.26 2.26 -21.79
C ALA A 265 -8.43 3.60 -21.08
N PRO A 266 -9.35 3.70 -20.09
CA PRO A 266 -9.46 4.88 -19.23
C PRO A 266 -8.31 4.91 -18.23
N ALA A 267 -8.00 6.08 -17.67
CA ALA A 267 -7.08 6.23 -16.57
C ALA A 267 -7.80 5.96 -15.23
N LEU A 268 -7.20 5.14 -14.40
CA LEU A 268 -7.57 5.00 -13.00
C LEU A 268 -6.60 5.81 -12.15
N LEU A 269 -7.11 6.65 -11.26
CA LEU A 269 -6.40 7.18 -10.09
C LEU A 269 -7.00 6.53 -8.85
N TYR A 270 -6.16 5.89 -8.04
CA TYR A 270 -6.55 5.22 -6.81
C TYR A 270 -5.80 5.80 -5.63
N VAL A 271 -6.54 6.37 -4.67
CA VAL A 271 -6.00 6.93 -3.42
C VAL A 271 -6.61 6.16 -2.27
N SER A 272 -5.77 5.71 -1.34
CA SER A 272 -6.24 5.05 -0.12
C SER A 272 -5.39 5.40 1.09
N ILE A 273 -6.06 5.63 2.24
CA ILE A 273 -5.46 6.09 3.48
C ILE A 273 -6.08 5.34 4.65
N PRO A 274 -5.29 4.57 5.41
CA PRO A 274 -5.76 3.86 6.60
C PRO A 274 -6.21 4.82 7.71
N ASN A 275 -7.10 4.37 8.57
CA ASN A 275 -7.63 5.17 9.69
C ASN A 275 -6.59 5.50 10.77
N THR A 276 -5.45 4.83 10.77
CA THR A 276 -4.27 5.20 11.58
C THR A 276 -3.66 6.55 11.17
N HIS A 277 -3.99 7.03 9.95
CA HIS A 277 -3.56 8.31 9.38
C HIS A 277 -4.76 9.14 8.90
N ALA A 278 -5.85 9.14 9.70
CA ALA A 278 -7.11 9.82 9.34
C ALA A 278 -6.95 11.33 9.16
N GLU A 279 -5.94 11.95 9.75
CA GLU A 279 -5.56 13.35 9.52
C GLU A 279 -5.24 13.66 8.06
N LEU A 280 -4.83 12.65 7.28
CA LEU A 280 -4.53 12.79 5.85
C LEU A 280 -5.75 12.60 4.94
N TYR A 281 -6.94 12.30 5.46
CA TYR A 281 -8.12 12.08 4.60
C TYR A 281 -8.44 13.26 3.68
N GLY A 282 -8.13 14.49 4.10
CA GLY A 282 -8.30 15.68 3.26
C GLY A 282 -7.40 15.69 2.01
N VAL A 283 -6.34 14.88 1.99
CA VAL A 283 -5.46 14.73 0.82
C VAL A 283 -6.22 14.13 -0.36
N ILE A 284 -7.16 13.20 -0.09
CA ILE A 284 -7.98 12.55 -1.13
C ILE A 284 -8.69 13.60 -1.99
N ASP A 285 -9.44 14.52 -1.35
CA ASP A 285 -10.17 15.57 -2.06
C ASP A 285 -9.25 16.50 -2.86
N ARG A 286 -8.12 16.85 -2.28
CA ARG A 286 -7.14 17.73 -2.92
C ARG A 286 -6.53 17.10 -4.17
N VAL A 287 -6.09 15.83 -4.07
CA VAL A 287 -5.53 15.09 -5.21
C VAL A 287 -6.58 14.93 -6.31
N ILE A 288 -7.81 14.51 -5.98
CA ILE A 288 -8.90 14.34 -6.98
C ILE A 288 -9.24 15.65 -7.69
N THR A 289 -9.15 16.77 -6.97
CA THR A 289 -9.47 18.10 -7.54
C THR A 289 -8.36 18.62 -8.46
N ASP A 290 -7.12 18.18 -8.25
CA ASP A 290 -5.92 18.68 -8.94
C ASP A 290 -5.34 17.64 -9.93
N VAL A 291 -6.19 16.77 -10.48
CA VAL A 291 -5.83 15.86 -11.58
C VAL A 291 -5.97 16.59 -12.90
N ASP A 292 -4.94 16.49 -13.75
CA ASP A 292 -4.95 17.00 -15.13
C ASP A 292 -4.86 15.83 -16.12
N VAL A 293 -5.50 15.99 -17.29
CA VAL A 293 -5.34 15.10 -18.45
C VAL A 293 -4.21 15.64 -19.33
N LEU A 294 -3.32 14.74 -19.78
CA LEU A 294 -2.13 15.08 -20.59
C LEU A 294 -2.45 15.20 -22.08
#